data_c652ba7398f61204c7cb7e09582bf877
#
_entry.id   c652ba7398f61204c7cb7e09582bf877
#
_cell.length_a   1.000
_cell.length_b   1.000
_cell.length_c   1.000
_cell.angle_alpha   90.00
_cell.angle_beta   90.00
_cell.angle_gamma   90.00
#
_symmetry.space_group_name_H-M   'P 1'
#
loop_
_entity.id
_entity.type
_entity.pdbx_description
1 polymer ?
#
loop_
_entity_poly.entity_id
_entity_poly.type
_entity_poly.pdbx_seq_one_letter_code
_entity_poly.pdbx_strand_id
1 'polypeptide(L)'
;MILPAKIKPFFFCLVALVLSVQRGNAQLSAAQSYARNRPGVVMVKTNFTATIYLKQIVLNNRIFNELLDSISHLENYGSRLTAEEKLDIVLQEISNRPSVFFKNTSDYRYHTQSITTAGTGFIISDNGYVITNCHVVDEAGNYIRRKFILSAFQQVTESNIGALEAAWAVSFSDAQKELLYNTFVKVYSSIQSILLENLKKNIYVIYATDTLNGHTSSKVTLAQLIKKGQSMPGKDVAVLKIESGKPLPTVTLADITLPRIGDRVYVFGYPEPITSNEYLSAESVLEPSLTTGIVSGIRKTITGWNVVQMDAAINHGNSGGPVCNENGHVIGIATFGSLEYGSGRLAAGMNFSLPVSIVKDFLDSLKITPVRGKASLLFNEAMDDYDREEYREAIKTIKKLQKLNPAFPGISYYMDDCNTRIKNGQDKTEKKIRLGLVVGGLFILLVILLWFRRFLIRRKASR
;
A
#
# COMPACT_ATOMS: atom_id res chain seq x y z
N MET A 1 45.09 -11.70 40.39
CA MET A 1 46.21 -11.34 39.52
C MET A 1 46.21 -9.82 39.31
N ILE A 2 47.02 -9.06 40.08
CA ILE A 2 46.95 -7.59 40.10
C ILE A 2 47.90 -7.06 39.01
N LEU A 3 47.35 -6.43 37.96
CA LEU A 3 48.12 -5.76 36.91
C LEU A 3 48.88 -4.55 37.50
N PRO A 4 50.16 -4.32 37.15
CA PRO A 4 50.91 -3.16 37.60
C PRO A 4 50.23 -1.85 37.22
N ALA A 5 50.28 -0.85 38.12
CA ALA A 5 49.54 0.41 38.01
C ALA A 5 49.82 1.19 36.70
N LYS A 6 50.97 1.01 36.06
CA LYS A 6 51.33 1.66 34.78
C LYS A 6 50.76 0.98 33.51
N ILE A 7 50.21 -0.25 33.60
CA ILE A 7 49.65 -1.00 32.46
C ILE A 7 48.12 -0.95 32.47
N LYS A 8 47.54 -0.66 33.62
CA LYS A 8 46.07 -0.53 33.76
C LYS A 8 45.45 0.49 32.78
N PRO A 9 45.99 1.72 32.61
CA PRO A 9 45.36 2.68 31.71
C PRO A 9 45.46 2.25 30.23
N PHE A 10 46.56 1.62 29.82
CA PHE A 10 46.74 1.19 28.43
C PHE A 10 45.84 -0.02 28.06
N PHE A 11 45.66 -0.94 28.99
CA PHE A 11 44.75 -2.08 28.81
C PHE A 11 43.28 -1.62 28.81
N PHE A 12 42.93 -0.68 29.68
CA PHE A 12 41.59 -0.07 29.69
C PHE A 12 41.33 0.75 28.42
N CYS A 13 42.29 1.50 27.89
CA CYS A 13 42.17 2.22 26.62
C CYS A 13 42.04 1.26 25.43
N LEU A 14 42.81 0.15 25.39
CA LEU A 14 42.73 -0.83 24.31
C LEU A 14 41.39 -1.62 24.36
N VAL A 15 40.92 -2.00 25.54
CA VAL A 15 39.63 -2.63 25.74
C VAL A 15 38.51 -1.62 25.46
N ALA A 16 38.63 -0.36 25.83
CA ALA A 16 37.71 0.72 25.50
C ALA A 16 37.72 1.01 24.00
N LEU A 17 38.85 0.96 23.32
CA LEU A 17 38.96 1.13 21.86
C LEU A 17 38.33 -0.06 21.09
N VAL A 18 38.47 -1.28 21.60
CA VAL A 18 37.85 -2.48 21.05
C VAL A 18 36.35 -2.52 21.38
N LEU A 19 35.91 -1.99 22.53
CA LEU A 19 34.53 -1.87 22.93
C LEU A 19 33.83 -0.62 22.32
N SER A 20 34.58 0.43 21.97
CA SER A 20 34.05 1.64 21.32
C SER A 20 33.83 1.50 19.82
N VAL A 21 34.13 0.35 19.20
CA VAL A 21 33.44 -0.12 18.00
C VAL A 21 32.03 -0.53 18.40
N GLN A 22 31.35 0.26 19.26
CA GLN A 22 29.91 0.21 19.37
C GLN A 22 29.39 0.50 17.99
N ARG A 23 28.61 -0.46 17.49
CA ARG A 23 27.74 -0.33 16.34
C ARG A 23 26.89 0.93 16.53
N GLY A 24 27.40 2.09 16.10
CA GLY A 24 26.53 3.21 15.82
C GLY A 24 25.50 2.66 14.86
N ASN A 25 24.23 2.74 15.20
CA ASN A 25 23.18 2.43 14.25
C ASN A 25 23.35 3.40 13.07
N ALA A 26 24.09 2.96 12.06
CA ALA A 26 24.25 3.73 10.84
C ALA A 26 22.84 3.89 10.24
N GLN A 27 22.47 5.12 9.96
CA GLN A 27 21.21 5.42 9.30
C GLN A 27 21.14 4.65 7.98
N LEU A 28 20.01 4.01 7.72
CA LEU A 28 19.80 3.26 6.49
C LEU A 28 19.61 4.20 5.31
N SER A 29 20.26 3.90 4.20
CA SER A 29 19.92 4.54 2.93
C SER A 29 18.47 4.16 2.51
N ALA A 30 17.90 4.90 1.58
CA ALA A 30 16.59 4.58 1.03
C ALA A 30 16.52 3.14 0.47
N ALA A 31 17.58 2.71 -0.23
CA ALA A 31 17.69 1.35 -0.77
C ALA A 31 17.73 0.29 0.33
N GLN A 32 18.49 0.53 1.40
CA GLN A 32 18.57 -0.38 2.54
C GLN A 32 17.26 -0.44 3.32
N SER A 33 16.60 0.71 3.52
CA SER A 33 15.28 0.76 4.14
C SER A 33 14.25 0.01 3.30
N TYR A 34 14.30 0.18 1.96
CA TYR A 34 13.44 -0.54 1.03
C TYR A 34 13.65 -2.05 1.14
N ALA A 35 14.87 -2.53 1.01
CA ALA A 35 15.18 -3.95 1.05
C ALA A 35 14.63 -4.63 2.31
N ARG A 36 14.76 -3.99 3.49
CA ARG A 36 14.37 -4.56 4.78
C ARG A 36 12.88 -4.52 5.07
N ASN A 37 12.18 -3.47 4.61
CA ASN A 37 10.76 -3.28 4.92
C ASN A 37 9.80 -3.83 3.85
N ARG A 38 10.22 -3.83 2.56
CA ARG A 38 9.43 -4.31 1.43
C ARG A 38 8.71 -5.64 1.70
N PRO A 39 9.38 -6.69 2.26
CA PRO A 39 8.73 -7.96 2.47
C PRO A 39 7.51 -7.92 3.39
N GLY A 40 7.47 -6.99 4.34
CA GLY A 40 6.38 -6.81 5.29
C GLY A 40 5.29 -5.83 4.85
N VAL A 41 5.45 -5.17 3.68
CA VAL A 41 4.45 -4.27 3.10
C VAL A 41 3.51 -5.06 2.19
N VAL A 42 2.21 -4.84 2.34
CA VAL A 42 1.18 -5.62 1.67
C VAL A 42 0.14 -4.72 1.01
N MET A 43 -0.48 -5.21 -0.07
CA MET A 43 -1.65 -4.55 -0.65
C MET A 43 -2.90 -5.04 0.10
N VAL A 44 -3.80 -4.11 0.42
CA VAL A 44 -5.11 -4.41 1.01
C VAL A 44 -6.19 -4.07 -0.01
N LYS A 45 -7.00 -5.06 -0.39
CA LYS A 45 -8.15 -4.87 -1.27
C LYS A 45 -9.43 -5.18 -0.53
N THR A 46 -10.39 -4.27 -0.61
CA THR A 46 -11.74 -4.49 -0.08
C THR A 46 -12.73 -4.60 -1.23
N ASN A 47 -13.36 -5.75 -1.34
CA ASN A 47 -14.38 -6.00 -2.34
C ASN A 47 -15.76 -5.87 -1.71
N PHE A 48 -16.53 -4.90 -2.19
CA PHE A 48 -17.95 -4.70 -1.86
C PHE A 48 -18.78 -5.30 -2.96
N THR A 49 -19.76 -6.13 -2.60
CA THR A 49 -20.73 -6.71 -3.54
C THR A 49 -22.13 -6.36 -3.07
N ALA A 50 -22.96 -5.87 -3.96
CA ALA A 50 -24.35 -5.52 -3.64
C ALA A 50 -25.28 -5.85 -4.81
N THR A 51 -26.55 -6.08 -4.50
CA THR A 51 -27.63 -6.16 -5.49
C THR A 51 -28.31 -4.81 -5.56
N ILE A 52 -28.38 -4.27 -6.77
CA ILE A 52 -29.01 -2.98 -7.05
C ILE A 52 -30.30 -3.24 -7.81
N TYR A 53 -31.39 -2.72 -7.29
CA TYR A 53 -32.72 -2.77 -7.92
C TYR A 53 -33.01 -1.39 -8.51
N LEU A 54 -33.31 -1.36 -9.79
CA LEU A 54 -33.68 -0.17 -10.54
C LEU A 54 -35.09 -0.37 -11.14
N LYS A 55 -35.98 0.60 -10.97
CA LYS A 55 -37.25 0.58 -11.67
C LYS A 55 -37.02 0.59 -13.17
N GLN A 56 -37.76 -0.24 -13.88
CA GLN A 56 -37.79 -0.18 -15.34
C GLN A 56 -38.50 1.07 -15.81
N ILE A 57 -37.98 1.66 -16.86
CA ILE A 57 -38.63 2.76 -17.60
C ILE A 57 -38.99 2.26 -19.00
N VAL A 58 -40.08 2.73 -19.52
CA VAL A 58 -40.54 2.42 -20.87
C VAL A 58 -40.90 3.71 -21.61
N LEU A 59 -40.65 3.70 -22.91
CA LEU A 59 -41.04 4.80 -23.77
C LEU A 59 -42.62 4.90 -23.81
N ASN A 60 -43.15 6.09 -23.68
CA ASN A 60 -44.57 6.36 -23.84
C ASN A 60 -44.88 6.43 -25.34
N ASN A 61 -45.21 5.28 -25.92
CA ASN A 61 -45.45 5.16 -27.37
C ASN A 61 -46.49 6.12 -27.89
N ARG A 62 -47.53 6.46 -27.11
CA ARG A 62 -48.55 7.44 -27.52
C ARG A 62 -47.93 8.82 -27.77
N ILE A 63 -47.18 9.33 -26.78
CA ILE A 63 -46.55 10.64 -26.89
C ILE A 63 -45.46 10.65 -27.95
N PHE A 64 -44.73 9.54 -28.06
CA PHE A 64 -43.69 9.38 -29.09
C PHE A 64 -44.28 9.43 -30.50
N ASN A 65 -45.41 8.73 -30.75
CA ASN A 65 -46.08 8.76 -32.05
C ASN A 65 -46.67 10.15 -32.34
N GLU A 66 -47.28 10.84 -31.34
CA GLU A 66 -47.75 12.22 -31.50
C GLU A 66 -46.59 13.17 -31.92
N LEU A 67 -45.36 12.96 -31.42
CA LEU A 67 -44.16 13.71 -31.85
C LEU A 67 -43.79 13.39 -33.30
N LEU A 68 -43.76 12.12 -33.69
CA LEU A 68 -43.47 11.70 -35.07
C LEU A 68 -44.49 12.26 -36.06
N ASP A 69 -45.78 12.24 -35.73
CA ASP A 69 -46.85 12.84 -36.54
C ASP A 69 -46.65 14.35 -36.69
N SER A 70 -46.27 15.04 -35.61
CA SER A 70 -46.01 16.48 -35.65
C SER A 70 -44.80 16.82 -36.56
N ILE A 71 -43.74 16.00 -36.55
CA ILE A 71 -42.58 16.17 -37.43
C ILE A 71 -42.98 15.90 -38.91
N SER A 72 -43.82 14.89 -39.16
CA SER A 72 -44.31 14.57 -40.49
C SER A 72 -45.24 15.70 -41.05
N HIS A 73 -45.99 16.35 -40.19
CA HIS A 73 -46.77 17.53 -40.59
C HIS A 73 -45.91 18.72 -41.00
N LEU A 74 -44.77 18.95 -40.34
CA LEU A 74 -43.83 20.02 -40.72
C LEU A 74 -43.27 19.81 -42.14
N GLU A 75 -43.07 18.58 -42.60
CA GLU A 75 -42.67 18.27 -43.96
C GLU A 75 -43.74 18.63 -45.03
N ASN A 76 -45.01 18.44 -44.69
CA ASN A 76 -46.11 18.78 -45.58
C ASN A 76 -46.25 20.30 -45.81
N TYR A 77 -45.66 21.13 -44.92
CA TYR A 77 -45.63 22.60 -45.04
C TYR A 77 -44.32 23.14 -45.68
N GLY A 78 -43.50 22.29 -46.32
CA GLY A 78 -42.39 22.69 -47.17
C GLY A 78 -40.97 22.55 -46.58
N SER A 79 -40.82 22.02 -45.39
CA SER A 79 -39.52 21.73 -44.78
C SER A 79 -39.08 20.30 -45.18
N ARG A 80 -38.12 20.13 -46.09
CA ARG A 80 -37.51 18.81 -46.34
C ARG A 80 -36.46 18.56 -45.29
N LEU A 81 -36.78 17.73 -44.28
CA LEU A 81 -35.85 17.30 -43.24
C LEU A 81 -35.16 15.99 -43.66
N THR A 82 -33.87 15.90 -43.50
CA THR A 82 -33.14 14.64 -43.62
C THR A 82 -33.48 13.69 -42.46
N ALA A 83 -33.18 12.40 -42.63
CA ALA A 83 -33.42 11.43 -41.56
C ALA A 83 -32.64 11.76 -40.27
N GLU A 84 -31.43 12.33 -40.43
CA GLU A 84 -30.58 12.77 -39.30
C GLU A 84 -31.18 13.98 -38.58
N GLU A 85 -31.63 15.00 -39.30
CA GLU A 85 -32.29 16.18 -38.71
C GLU A 85 -33.58 15.79 -37.95
N LYS A 86 -34.36 14.84 -38.49
CA LYS A 86 -35.56 14.31 -37.78
C LYS A 86 -35.14 13.61 -36.49
N LEU A 87 -34.13 12.79 -36.53
CA LEU A 87 -33.59 12.09 -35.37
C LEU A 87 -33.15 13.07 -34.31
N ASP A 88 -32.40 14.11 -34.66
CA ASP A 88 -31.95 15.15 -33.74
C ASP A 88 -33.12 15.89 -33.10
N ILE A 89 -34.15 16.24 -33.85
CA ILE A 89 -35.38 16.87 -33.32
C ILE A 89 -36.04 15.95 -32.28
N VAL A 90 -36.17 14.67 -32.61
CA VAL A 90 -36.76 13.66 -31.70
C VAL A 90 -35.95 13.59 -30.41
N LEU A 91 -34.62 13.46 -30.51
CA LEU A 91 -33.77 13.32 -29.34
C LEU A 91 -33.76 14.58 -28.47
N GLN A 92 -33.78 15.78 -29.08
CA GLN A 92 -33.87 17.05 -28.35
C GLN A 92 -35.21 17.16 -27.60
N GLU A 93 -36.34 16.82 -28.24
CA GLU A 93 -37.65 16.86 -27.56
C GLU A 93 -37.72 15.88 -26.39
N ILE A 94 -37.22 14.68 -26.57
CA ILE A 94 -37.08 13.68 -25.48
C ILE A 94 -36.23 14.23 -24.34
N SER A 95 -35.10 14.86 -24.67
CA SER A 95 -34.18 15.42 -23.66
C SER A 95 -34.76 16.63 -22.94
N ASN A 96 -35.57 17.43 -23.62
CA ASN A 96 -36.20 18.61 -23.02
C ASN A 96 -37.33 18.22 -22.05
N ARG A 97 -38.08 17.15 -22.36
CA ARG A 97 -39.26 16.71 -21.61
C ARG A 97 -39.18 15.23 -21.23
N PRO A 98 -38.13 14.74 -20.56
CA PRO A 98 -37.90 13.32 -20.38
C PRO A 98 -39.00 12.60 -19.59
N SER A 99 -39.62 13.26 -18.58
CA SER A 99 -40.71 12.71 -17.78
C SER A 99 -42.03 12.52 -18.54
N VAL A 100 -42.17 13.18 -19.70
CA VAL A 100 -43.32 13.00 -20.58
C VAL A 100 -43.18 11.77 -21.47
N PHE A 101 -41.93 11.56 -21.94
CA PHE A 101 -41.62 10.46 -22.86
C PHE A 101 -41.30 9.14 -22.15
N PHE A 102 -40.85 9.16 -20.91
CA PHE A 102 -40.55 7.94 -20.16
C PHE A 102 -41.47 7.78 -18.96
N LYS A 103 -42.03 6.58 -18.83
CA LYS A 103 -42.87 6.18 -17.70
C LYS A 103 -42.22 5.09 -16.90
N ASN A 104 -42.40 5.13 -15.57
CA ASN A 104 -42.03 4.05 -14.69
C ASN A 104 -42.98 2.87 -14.83
N THR A 105 -42.45 1.67 -14.81
CA THR A 105 -43.22 0.45 -14.59
C THR A 105 -43.24 0.07 -13.11
N SER A 106 -44.07 -0.93 -12.76
CA SER A 106 -44.03 -1.58 -11.44
C SER A 106 -42.80 -2.48 -11.27
N ASP A 107 -42.14 -2.83 -12.37
CA ASP A 107 -41.11 -3.86 -12.40
C ASP A 107 -39.72 -3.28 -12.09
N TYR A 108 -38.89 -4.12 -11.47
CA TYR A 108 -37.52 -3.80 -11.18
C TYR A 108 -36.57 -4.69 -12.00
N ARG A 109 -35.55 -4.07 -12.56
CA ARG A 109 -34.34 -4.81 -12.97
C ARG A 109 -33.37 -4.85 -11.79
N TYR A 110 -32.74 -5.97 -11.61
CA TYR A 110 -31.68 -6.09 -10.58
C TYR A 110 -30.36 -6.49 -11.23
N HIS A 111 -29.28 -5.95 -10.67
CA HIS A 111 -27.93 -6.26 -11.08
C HIS A 111 -27.09 -6.49 -9.82
N THR A 112 -26.33 -7.57 -9.81
CA THR A 112 -25.30 -7.75 -8.77
C THR A 112 -23.99 -7.17 -9.29
N GLN A 113 -23.44 -6.24 -8.54
CA GLN A 113 -22.21 -5.56 -8.88
C GLN A 113 -21.18 -5.70 -7.78
N SER A 114 -19.89 -5.58 -8.16
CA SER A 114 -18.77 -5.57 -7.24
C SER A 114 -17.95 -4.31 -7.46
N ILE A 115 -17.60 -3.65 -6.36
CA ILE A 115 -16.70 -2.50 -6.34
C ILE A 115 -15.51 -2.87 -5.47
N THR A 116 -14.31 -2.68 -6.01
CA THR A 116 -13.07 -2.92 -5.27
C THR A 116 -12.41 -1.58 -4.92
N THR A 117 -12.04 -1.44 -3.67
CA THR A 117 -11.13 -0.39 -3.22
C THR A 117 -9.78 -1.02 -2.87
N ALA A 118 -8.70 -0.27 -3.03
CA ALA A 118 -7.37 -0.75 -2.75
C ALA A 118 -6.58 0.28 -1.93
N GLY A 119 -5.69 -0.23 -1.11
CA GLY A 119 -4.76 0.54 -0.32
C GLY A 119 -3.57 -0.32 0.07
N THR A 120 -2.78 0.19 0.96
CA THR A 120 -1.59 -0.47 1.50
C THR A 120 -1.80 -0.88 2.95
N GLY A 121 -1.07 -1.86 3.40
CA GLY A 121 -0.95 -2.25 4.80
C GLY A 121 0.44 -2.77 5.10
N PHE A 122 0.69 -3.11 6.34
CA PHE A 122 1.95 -3.72 6.75
C PHE A 122 1.77 -4.70 7.89
N ILE A 123 2.55 -5.76 7.86
CA ILE A 123 2.50 -6.86 8.82
C ILE A 123 3.37 -6.51 10.03
N ILE A 124 2.81 -6.61 11.24
CA ILE A 124 3.47 -6.25 12.51
C ILE A 124 3.81 -7.47 13.37
N SER A 125 3.33 -8.65 13.00
CA SER A 125 3.62 -9.89 13.71
C SER A 125 3.64 -11.07 12.73
N ASP A 126 4.50 -12.02 12.97
CA ASP A 126 4.69 -13.20 12.10
C ASP A 126 3.49 -14.14 12.08
N ASN A 127 2.58 -14.01 13.02
CA ASN A 127 1.30 -14.72 13.07
C ASN A 127 0.16 -14.02 12.31
N GLY A 128 0.42 -12.87 11.64
CA GLY A 128 -0.48 -12.29 10.65
C GLY A 128 -1.34 -11.10 11.07
N TYR A 129 -0.96 -10.32 12.09
CA TYR A 129 -1.59 -9.02 12.30
C TYR A 129 -1.08 -7.99 11.30
N VAL A 130 -2.02 -7.30 10.64
CA VAL A 130 -1.77 -6.30 9.61
C VAL A 130 -2.41 -4.98 10.02
N ILE A 131 -1.69 -3.90 9.82
CA ILE A 131 -2.18 -2.53 10.03
C ILE A 131 -2.45 -1.89 8.68
N THR A 132 -3.54 -1.13 8.60
CA THR A 132 -3.93 -0.30 7.45
C THR A 132 -4.80 0.87 7.92
N ASN A 133 -5.30 1.71 7.02
CA ASN A 133 -6.29 2.71 7.36
C ASN A 133 -7.72 2.13 7.47
N CYS A 134 -8.55 2.79 8.27
CA CYS A 134 -9.97 2.46 8.40
C CYS A 134 -10.70 2.64 7.05
N HIS A 135 -10.45 3.76 6.34
CA HIS A 135 -11.13 4.02 5.07
C HIS A 135 -10.78 3.00 3.98
N VAL A 136 -9.62 2.32 4.03
CA VAL A 136 -9.24 1.27 3.08
C VAL A 136 -10.15 0.04 3.22
N VAL A 137 -10.57 -0.28 4.45
CA VAL A 137 -11.36 -1.49 4.75
C VAL A 137 -12.82 -1.21 5.06
N ASP A 138 -13.17 0.04 5.31
CA ASP A 138 -14.52 0.45 5.68
C ASP A 138 -14.77 1.89 5.23
N GLU A 139 -14.78 2.08 3.93
CA GLU A 139 -15.05 3.36 3.33
C GLU A 139 -16.47 3.83 3.71
N ALA A 140 -16.65 5.15 3.86
CA ALA A 140 -17.92 5.71 4.31
C ALA A 140 -19.09 5.15 3.48
N GLY A 141 -20.11 4.60 4.16
CA GLY A 141 -21.21 3.90 3.51
C GLY A 141 -21.89 4.71 2.40
N ASN A 142 -21.97 6.05 2.54
CA ASN A 142 -22.47 6.94 1.51
C ASN A 142 -21.58 6.98 0.25
N TYR A 143 -20.26 6.87 0.39
CA TYR A 143 -19.34 6.86 -0.75
C TYR A 143 -19.47 5.56 -1.57
N ILE A 144 -19.47 4.41 -0.91
CA ILE A 144 -19.69 3.11 -1.57
C ILE A 144 -21.07 3.05 -2.19
N ARG A 145 -22.11 3.50 -1.48
CA ARG A 145 -23.47 3.60 -2.04
C ARG A 145 -23.50 4.46 -3.30
N ARG A 146 -22.85 5.62 -3.28
CA ARG A 146 -22.77 6.51 -4.46
C ARG A 146 -22.04 5.84 -5.62
N LYS A 147 -20.94 5.13 -5.38
CA LYS A 147 -20.22 4.38 -6.42
C LYS A 147 -21.12 3.31 -7.07
N PHE A 148 -21.86 2.54 -6.26
CA PHE A 148 -22.82 1.56 -6.78
C PHE A 148 -23.90 2.21 -7.62
N ILE A 149 -24.48 3.31 -7.15
CA ILE A 149 -25.50 4.07 -7.87
C ILE A 149 -24.97 4.57 -9.22
N LEU A 150 -23.79 5.19 -9.24
CA LEU A 150 -23.20 5.70 -10.47
C LEU A 150 -22.87 4.58 -11.46
N SER A 151 -22.31 3.47 -11.00
CA SER A 151 -22.04 2.31 -11.85
C SER A 151 -23.31 1.67 -12.40
N ALA A 152 -24.37 1.60 -11.60
CA ALA A 152 -25.67 1.11 -12.05
C ALA A 152 -26.33 2.03 -13.08
N PHE A 153 -26.24 3.34 -12.90
CA PHE A 153 -26.72 4.31 -13.86
C PHE A 153 -26.00 4.18 -15.20
N GLN A 154 -24.70 4.08 -15.20
CA GLN A 154 -23.92 3.90 -16.43
C GLN A 154 -24.40 2.66 -17.18
N GLN A 155 -24.46 1.52 -16.53
CA GLN A 155 -24.83 0.25 -17.15
C GLN A 155 -26.27 0.25 -17.69
N VAL A 156 -27.22 0.79 -16.91
CA VAL A 156 -28.63 0.85 -17.33
C VAL A 156 -28.84 1.85 -18.47
N THR A 157 -28.13 2.97 -18.44
CA THR A 157 -28.20 3.97 -19.50
C THR A 157 -27.63 3.42 -20.81
N GLU A 158 -26.48 2.77 -20.78
CA GLU A 158 -25.93 2.09 -21.96
C GLU A 158 -26.90 1.03 -22.53
N SER A 159 -27.50 0.22 -21.65
CA SER A 159 -28.51 -0.78 -22.05
C SER A 159 -29.75 -0.14 -22.68
N ASN A 160 -30.23 0.98 -22.15
CA ASN A 160 -31.40 1.67 -22.70
C ASN A 160 -31.08 2.35 -24.04
N ILE A 161 -29.91 2.94 -24.21
CA ILE A 161 -29.45 3.50 -25.48
C ILE A 161 -29.37 2.39 -26.53
N GLY A 162 -28.75 1.25 -26.22
CA GLY A 162 -28.69 0.09 -27.11
C GLY A 162 -30.07 -0.47 -27.47
N ALA A 163 -31.02 -0.47 -26.53
CA ALA A 163 -32.41 -0.86 -26.79
C ALA A 163 -33.13 0.10 -27.75
N LEU A 164 -32.87 1.42 -27.64
CA LEU A 164 -33.40 2.40 -28.57
C LEU A 164 -32.75 2.26 -29.96
N GLU A 165 -31.45 2.05 -30.06
CA GLU A 165 -30.75 1.78 -31.34
C GLU A 165 -31.37 0.57 -32.04
N ALA A 166 -31.61 -0.51 -31.30
CA ALA A 166 -32.23 -1.72 -31.85
C ALA A 166 -33.69 -1.52 -32.24
N ALA A 167 -34.50 -0.84 -31.41
CA ALA A 167 -35.90 -0.62 -31.67
C ALA A 167 -36.16 0.33 -32.85
N TRP A 168 -35.30 1.31 -33.05
CA TRP A 168 -35.43 2.31 -34.13
C TRP A 168 -34.57 1.95 -35.36
N ALA A 169 -33.80 0.87 -35.32
CA ALA A 169 -32.90 0.43 -36.37
C ALA A 169 -31.90 1.54 -36.81
N VAL A 170 -31.37 2.31 -35.83
CA VAL A 170 -30.42 3.41 -36.01
C VAL A 170 -29.17 3.17 -35.21
N SER A 171 -28.08 3.82 -35.58
CA SER A 171 -26.87 3.95 -34.75
C SER A 171 -26.71 5.41 -34.38
N PHE A 172 -26.62 5.69 -33.07
CA PHE A 172 -26.45 7.05 -32.57
C PHE A 172 -25.00 7.48 -32.69
N SER A 173 -24.77 8.74 -33.05
CA SER A 173 -23.45 9.38 -32.93
C SER A 173 -23.04 9.56 -31.47
N ASP A 174 -21.76 9.82 -31.20
CA ASP A 174 -21.29 10.04 -29.84
C ASP A 174 -21.99 11.21 -29.13
N ALA A 175 -22.30 12.30 -29.87
CA ALA A 175 -23.06 13.44 -29.36
C ALA A 175 -24.48 13.07 -28.98
N GLN A 176 -25.14 12.26 -29.80
CA GLN A 176 -26.51 11.76 -29.55
C GLN A 176 -26.55 10.79 -28.36
N LYS A 177 -25.50 9.94 -28.22
CA LYS A 177 -25.34 9.05 -27.05
C LYS A 177 -25.14 9.84 -25.78
N GLU A 178 -24.32 10.89 -25.80
CA GLU A 178 -24.14 11.79 -24.66
C GLU A 178 -25.42 12.51 -24.25
N LEU A 179 -26.21 13.00 -25.24
CA LEU A 179 -27.49 13.61 -24.98
C LEU A 179 -28.48 12.63 -24.31
N LEU A 180 -28.57 11.41 -24.83
CA LEU A 180 -29.41 10.35 -24.26
C LEU A 180 -28.93 9.93 -22.87
N TYR A 181 -27.59 9.81 -22.68
CA TYR A 181 -27.02 9.52 -21.36
C TYR A 181 -27.48 10.53 -20.33
N ASN A 182 -27.32 11.82 -20.62
CA ASN A 182 -27.73 12.90 -19.73
C ASN A 182 -29.26 12.89 -19.50
N THR A 183 -30.06 12.53 -20.52
CA THR A 183 -31.49 12.40 -20.43
C THR A 183 -31.89 11.27 -19.47
N PHE A 184 -31.31 10.08 -19.62
CA PHE A 184 -31.59 8.96 -18.74
C PHE A 184 -31.13 9.21 -17.30
N VAL A 185 -29.99 9.89 -17.10
CA VAL A 185 -29.55 10.32 -15.76
C VAL A 185 -30.62 11.22 -15.11
N LYS A 186 -31.17 12.18 -15.83
CA LYS A 186 -32.31 13.02 -15.33
C LYS A 186 -33.52 12.17 -14.96
N VAL A 187 -33.94 11.25 -15.83
CA VAL A 187 -35.06 10.35 -15.58
C VAL A 187 -34.84 9.54 -14.31
N TYR A 188 -33.75 8.81 -14.21
CA TYR A 188 -33.45 7.95 -13.05
C TYR A 188 -33.26 8.74 -11.77
N SER A 189 -32.66 9.93 -11.82
CA SER A 189 -32.49 10.81 -10.66
C SER A 189 -33.82 11.31 -10.11
N SER A 190 -34.84 11.53 -10.98
CA SER A 190 -36.16 12.00 -10.56
C SER A 190 -37.03 10.92 -9.92
N ILE A 191 -36.76 9.64 -10.19
CA ILE A 191 -37.62 8.51 -9.82
C ILE A 191 -37.39 8.02 -8.38
N GLN A 192 -36.32 8.42 -7.69
CA GLN A 192 -35.97 8.00 -6.30
C GLN A 192 -36.06 6.49 -6.01
N SER A 193 -35.84 5.62 -6.99
CA SER A 193 -36.16 4.20 -6.89
C SER A 193 -34.96 3.28 -7.14
N ILE A 194 -33.83 3.63 -6.50
CA ILE A 194 -32.69 2.73 -6.44
C ILE A 194 -32.65 2.13 -5.05
N LEU A 195 -32.82 0.81 -4.98
CA LEU A 195 -32.65 0.06 -3.76
C LEU A 195 -31.30 -0.68 -3.86
N LEU A 196 -30.51 -0.61 -2.80
CA LEU A 196 -29.26 -1.33 -2.67
C LEU A 196 -29.42 -2.31 -1.51
N GLU A 197 -29.32 -3.60 -1.83
CA GLU A 197 -29.51 -4.69 -0.89
C GLU A 197 -28.33 -5.66 -0.88
N ASN A 198 -28.27 -6.49 0.13
CA ASN A 198 -27.29 -7.58 0.26
C ASN A 198 -25.84 -7.09 0.16
N LEU A 199 -25.54 -5.90 0.72
CA LEU A 199 -24.18 -5.39 0.75
C LEU A 199 -23.28 -6.34 1.56
N LYS A 200 -22.35 -7.00 0.87
CA LYS A 200 -21.33 -7.86 1.43
C LYS A 200 -19.97 -7.19 1.28
N LYS A 201 -19.07 -7.44 2.23
CA LYS A 201 -17.73 -6.90 2.25
C LYS A 201 -16.72 -8.02 2.55
N ASN A 202 -15.75 -8.19 1.67
CA ASN A 202 -14.62 -9.10 1.87
C ASN A 202 -13.32 -8.29 1.78
N ILE A 203 -12.43 -8.50 2.75
CA ILE A 203 -11.12 -7.84 2.81
C ILE A 203 -10.08 -8.88 2.45
N TYR A 204 -9.20 -8.55 1.51
CA TYR A 204 -8.10 -9.39 1.07
C TYR A 204 -6.78 -8.70 1.32
N VAL A 205 -5.82 -9.44 1.84
CA VAL A 205 -4.42 -9.02 1.92
C VAL A 205 -3.65 -9.78 0.86
N ILE A 206 -2.91 -9.04 0.03
CA ILE A 206 -2.11 -9.55 -1.07
C ILE A 206 -0.66 -9.20 -0.79
N TYR A 207 0.20 -10.20 -0.76
CA TYR A 207 1.61 -10.03 -0.49
C TYR A 207 2.48 -10.86 -1.43
N ALA A 208 3.67 -10.35 -1.71
CA ALA A 208 4.65 -11.04 -2.54
C ALA A 208 5.17 -12.30 -1.83
N THR A 209 5.45 -13.33 -2.61
CA THR A 209 6.11 -14.57 -2.17
C THR A 209 7.11 -14.99 -3.24
N ASP A 210 8.22 -15.61 -2.84
CA ASP A 210 9.10 -16.27 -3.80
C ASP A 210 8.57 -17.65 -4.16
N THR A 211 8.66 -18.01 -5.43
CA THR A 211 8.43 -19.37 -5.89
C THR A 211 9.72 -20.19 -5.81
N LEU A 212 9.60 -21.52 -5.83
CA LEU A 212 10.75 -22.42 -5.85
C LEU A 212 11.67 -22.22 -7.08
N ASN A 213 11.14 -21.64 -8.14
CA ASN A 213 11.88 -21.36 -9.38
C ASN A 213 12.45 -19.92 -9.41
N GLY A 214 12.43 -19.18 -8.29
CA GLY A 214 13.00 -17.84 -8.19
C GLY A 214 12.14 -16.72 -8.73
N HIS A 215 10.92 -16.97 -9.19
CA HIS A 215 10.00 -15.94 -9.63
C HIS A 215 9.20 -15.36 -8.44
N THR A 216 8.93 -14.06 -8.49
CA THR A 216 7.99 -13.44 -7.57
C THR A 216 6.56 -13.83 -7.94
N SER A 217 5.79 -14.22 -6.95
CA SER A 217 4.37 -14.54 -7.07
C SER A 217 3.60 -13.78 -6.00
N SER A 218 2.27 -13.86 -6.03
CA SER A 218 1.43 -13.27 -5.00
C SER A 218 0.63 -14.32 -4.26
N LYS A 219 0.43 -14.09 -2.97
CA LYS A 219 -0.56 -14.82 -2.18
C LYS A 219 -1.69 -13.88 -1.80
N VAL A 220 -2.91 -14.29 -2.13
CA VAL A 220 -4.16 -13.61 -1.77
C VAL A 220 -4.76 -14.34 -0.57
N THR A 221 -5.00 -13.63 0.52
CA THR A 221 -5.54 -14.21 1.75
C THR A 221 -6.71 -13.37 2.24
N LEU A 222 -7.82 -14.03 2.59
CA LEU A 222 -8.97 -13.38 3.23
C LEU A 222 -8.53 -12.89 4.62
N ALA A 223 -8.84 -11.64 4.93
CA ALA A 223 -8.50 -11.01 6.19
C ALA A 223 -9.74 -10.81 7.05
N GLN A 224 -9.60 -11.07 8.35
CA GLN A 224 -10.58 -10.72 9.36
C GLN A 224 -10.31 -9.31 9.87
N LEU A 225 -11.33 -8.45 9.90
CA LEU A 225 -11.26 -7.16 10.56
C LEU A 225 -11.39 -7.35 12.08
N ILE A 226 -10.32 -7.08 12.82
CA ILE A 226 -10.28 -7.24 14.27
C ILE A 226 -10.80 -5.98 14.97
N LYS A 227 -10.30 -4.82 14.54
CA LYS A 227 -10.69 -3.51 15.06
C LYS A 227 -10.50 -2.44 14.02
N LYS A 228 -11.37 -1.46 14.02
CA LYS A 228 -11.22 -0.24 13.23
C LYS A 228 -11.51 0.99 14.07
N GLY A 229 -10.91 2.10 13.68
CA GLY A 229 -11.27 3.43 14.13
C GLY A 229 -12.36 4.04 13.26
N GLN A 230 -12.20 5.31 12.98
CA GLN A 230 -13.07 6.09 12.11
C GLN A 230 -12.20 6.79 11.07
N SER A 231 -12.68 6.85 9.84
CA SER A 231 -12.03 7.62 8.77
C SER A 231 -11.86 9.08 9.19
N MET A 232 -10.90 9.77 8.56
CA MET A 232 -10.63 11.18 8.87
C MET A 232 -11.92 12.01 8.93
N PRO A 233 -12.02 12.94 9.91
CA PRO A 233 -11.01 13.41 10.88
C PRO A 233 -10.87 12.54 12.15
N GLY A 234 -11.41 11.32 12.15
CA GLY A 234 -11.22 10.34 13.22
C GLY A 234 -9.86 9.63 13.15
N LYS A 235 -9.57 8.73 14.12
CA LYS A 235 -8.35 7.91 14.11
C LYS A 235 -8.47 6.82 13.04
N ASP A 236 -7.97 7.10 11.87
CA ASP A 236 -8.13 6.32 10.64
C ASP A 236 -7.18 5.12 10.58
N VAL A 237 -7.36 4.18 11.51
CA VAL A 237 -6.58 2.94 11.67
C VAL A 237 -7.49 1.73 11.63
N ALA A 238 -7.04 0.65 11.03
CA ALA A 238 -7.65 -0.67 11.14
C ALA A 238 -6.60 -1.74 11.42
N VAL A 239 -6.99 -2.73 12.22
CA VAL A 239 -6.22 -3.92 12.55
C VAL A 239 -6.89 -5.12 11.91
N LEU A 240 -6.16 -5.81 11.05
CA LEU A 240 -6.60 -7.00 10.37
C LEU A 240 -5.84 -8.22 10.90
N LYS A 241 -6.40 -9.41 10.68
CA LYS A 241 -5.75 -10.70 10.92
C LYS A 241 -5.85 -11.56 9.67
N ILE A 242 -4.72 -12.10 9.24
CA ILE A 242 -4.64 -13.11 8.19
C ILE A 242 -4.06 -14.40 8.76
N GLU A 243 -4.47 -15.52 8.17
CA GLU A 243 -3.90 -16.81 8.52
C GLU A 243 -2.77 -17.17 7.54
N SER A 244 -1.67 -17.67 8.09
CA SER A 244 -0.53 -18.14 7.32
C SER A 244 0.04 -19.44 7.91
N GLY A 245 0.36 -20.40 7.04
CA GLY A 245 1.00 -21.66 7.44
C GLY A 245 2.51 -21.51 7.71
N LYS A 246 3.09 -20.31 7.50
CA LYS A 246 4.51 -20.00 7.71
C LYS A 246 4.64 -18.63 8.38
N PRO A 247 5.72 -18.40 9.15
CA PRO A 247 5.99 -17.09 9.73
C PRO A 247 6.06 -16.02 8.65
N LEU A 248 5.23 -14.98 8.79
CA LEU A 248 5.16 -13.87 7.84
C LEU A 248 6.31 -12.87 8.05
N PRO A 249 6.74 -12.16 6.98
CA PRO A 249 7.64 -11.03 7.12
C PRO A 249 6.96 -9.89 7.89
N THR A 250 7.74 -9.19 8.74
CA THR A 250 7.21 -8.14 9.61
C THR A 250 8.04 -6.87 9.50
N VAL A 251 7.39 -5.72 9.63
CA VAL A 251 8.06 -4.43 9.87
C VAL A 251 8.16 -4.13 11.38
N THR A 252 9.03 -3.22 11.76
CA THR A 252 9.23 -2.84 13.16
C THR A 252 8.60 -1.48 13.44
N LEU A 253 7.77 -1.38 14.48
CA LEU A 253 7.25 -0.09 14.95
C LEU A 253 8.31 0.67 15.74
N ALA A 254 8.44 1.98 15.51
CA ALA A 254 9.33 2.84 16.27
C ALA A 254 8.81 3.03 17.70
N ASP A 255 9.74 3.16 18.64
CA ASP A 255 9.39 3.48 20.03
C ASP A 255 9.45 5.00 20.26
N ILE A 256 8.60 5.72 19.55
CA ILE A 256 8.45 7.18 19.66
C ILE A 256 6.97 7.55 19.70
N THR A 257 6.67 8.72 20.24
CA THR A 257 5.31 9.28 20.21
C THR A 257 5.09 10.10 18.94
N LEU A 258 6.02 10.98 18.61
CA LEU A 258 6.02 11.83 17.42
C LEU A 258 7.45 11.97 16.87
N PRO A 259 7.62 12.05 15.54
CA PRO A 259 8.88 12.42 14.93
C PRO A 259 9.17 13.92 15.10
N ARG A 260 10.39 14.34 14.80
CA ARG A 260 10.80 15.75 14.78
C ARG A 260 10.65 16.34 13.39
N ILE A 261 10.37 17.64 13.31
CA ILE A 261 10.40 18.38 12.04
C ILE A 261 11.83 18.34 11.48
N GLY A 262 11.98 18.01 10.20
CA GLY A 262 13.24 17.77 9.52
C GLY A 262 13.70 16.33 9.50
N ASP A 263 13.11 15.42 10.30
CA ASP A 263 13.44 13.98 10.23
C ASP A 263 13.09 13.44 8.85
N ARG A 264 14.00 12.65 8.24
CA ARG A 264 13.78 12.00 6.95
C ARG A 264 12.75 10.89 7.09
N VAL A 265 11.90 10.75 6.07
CA VAL A 265 10.86 9.71 6.00
C VAL A 265 10.92 8.93 4.71
N TYR A 266 10.60 7.65 4.82
CA TYR A 266 10.46 6.68 3.73
C TYR A 266 9.03 6.15 3.75
N VAL A 267 8.26 6.40 2.69
CA VAL A 267 6.86 5.97 2.59
C VAL A 267 6.76 4.84 1.58
N PHE A 268 6.15 3.74 2.01
CA PHE A 268 5.93 2.57 1.18
C PHE A 268 4.46 2.43 0.84
N GLY A 269 4.16 2.01 -0.39
CA GLY A 269 2.78 1.77 -0.76
C GLY A 269 2.59 1.21 -2.16
N TYR A 270 1.33 0.93 -2.48
CA TYR A 270 0.88 0.43 -3.78
C TYR A 270 0.02 1.51 -4.46
N PRO A 271 0.64 2.53 -5.09
CA PRO A 271 -0.10 3.64 -5.69
C PRO A 271 -0.99 3.14 -6.82
N GLU A 272 -2.24 3.62 -6.86
CA GLU A 272 -3.23 3.22 -7.87
C GLU A 272 -2.74 3.41 -9.32
N PRO A 273 -2.03 4.51 -9.69
CA PRO A 273 -1.50 4.66 -11.05
C PRO A 273 -0.51 3.57 -11.47
N ILE A 274 0.10 2.87 -10.51
CA ILE A 274 0.98 1.73 -10.78
C ILE A 274 0.17 0.44 -10.81
N THR A 275 -0.72 0.22 -9.83
CA THR A 275 -1.48 -1.03 -9.71
C THR A 275 -2.57 -1.19 -10.77
N SER A 276 -2.98 -0.10 -11.41
CA SER A 276 -3.96 -0.06 -12.50
C SER A 276 -3.32 0.19 -13.87
N ASN A 277 -1.99 0.15 -13.98
CA ASN A 277 -1.26 0.46 -15.20
C ASN A 277 -1.22 -0.77 -16.12
N GLU A 278 -1.82 -0.65 -17.30
CA GLU A 278 -1.88 -1.72 -18.31
C GLU A 278 -0.55 -2.03 -19.01
N TYR A 279 0.44 -1.12 -18.90
CA TYR A 279 1.78 -1.31 -19.46
C TYR A 279 2.74 -2.07 -18.52
N LEU A 280 2.34 -2.31 -17.26
CA LEU A 280 3.18 -3.00 -16.28
C LEU A 280 2.76 -4.47 -16.14
N SER A 281 3.77 -5.34 -15.97
CA SER A 281 3.50 -6.76 -15.71
C SER A 281 2.82 -6.96 -14.34
N ALA A 282 2.05 -8.04 -14.21
CA ALA A 282 1.40 -8.41 -12.96
C ALA A 282 2.40 -8.57 -11.79
N GLU A 283 3.64 -8.99 -12.07
CA GLU A 283 4.70 -9.11 -11.08
C GLU A 283 5.21 -7.75 -10.61
N SER A 284 5.34 -6.77 -11.53
CA SER A 284 5.79 -5.41 -11.22
C SER A 284 4.82 -4.68 -10.30
N VAL A 285 3.52 -4.92 -10.42
CA VAL A 285 2.50 -4.28 -9.54
C VAL A 285 2.44 -4.86 -8.14
N LEU A 286 3.12 -5.99 -7.89
CA LEU A 286 3.25 -6.59 -6.55
C LEU A 286 4.40 -5.98 -5.73
N GLU A 287 5.25 -5.17 -6.35
CA GLU A 287 6.32 -4.48 -5.67
C GLU A 287 5.82 -3.13 -5.13
N PRO A 288 5.94 -2.86 -3.82
CA PRO A 288 5.55 -1.57 -3.29
C PRO A 288 6.50 -0.48 -3.78
N SER A 289 5.96 0.67 -4.12
CA SER A 289 6.75 1.86 -4.43
C SER A 289 7.31 2.49 -3.16
N LEU A 290 8.48 3.13 -3.28
CA LEU A 290 9.09 3.93 -2.24
C LEU A 290 9.07 5.41 -2.64
N THR A 291 8.56 6.27 -1.76
CA THR A 291 8.75 7.72 -1.86
C THR A 291 9.50 8.23 -0.64
N THR A 292 10.28 9.30 -0.82
CA THR A 292 11.13 9.86 0.24
C THR A 292 10.80 11.32 0.46
N GLY A 293 10.98 11.79 1.68
CA GLY A 293 10.77 13.18 2.04
C GLY A 293 11.25 13.45 3.47
N ILE A 294 10.75 14.55 4.05
CA ILE A 294 11.00 14.93 5.43
C ILE A 294 9.68 15.25 6.16
N VAL A 295 9.72 15.21 7.47
CA VAL A 295 8.65 15.75 8.31
C VAL A 295 8.65 17.26 8.18
N SER A 296 7.60 17.82 7.59
CA SER A 296 7.45 19.26 7.34
C SER A 296 6.73 19.98 8.49
N GLY A 297 5.99 19.25 9.33
CA GLY A 297 5.25 19.83 10.45
C GLY A 297 4.44 18.82 11.25
N ILE A 298 4.04 19.24 12.45
CA ILE A 298 3.06 18.52 13.27
C ILE A 298 1.81 19.40 13.35
N ARG A 299 0.65 18.83 12.99
CA ARG A 299 -0.62 19.54 12.95
C ARG A 299 -1.64 18.87 13.87
N LYS A 300 -2.58 19.65 14.39
CA LYS A 300 -3.73 19.09 15.13
C LYS A 300 -4.94 18.99 14.20
N THR A 301 -5.64 17.87 14.27
CA THR A 301 -6.94 17.72 13.62
C THR A 301 -8.00 18.53 14.35
N ILE A 302 -9.17 18.70 13.72
CA ILE A 302 -10.32 19.35 14.36
C ILE A 302 -10.83 18.57 15.59
N THR A 303 -10.48 17.29 15.71
CA THR A 303 -10.80 16.44 16.87
C THR A 303 -9.68 16.41 17.93
N GLY A 304 -8.63 17.21 17.76
CA GLY A 304 -7.62 17.54 18.77
C GLY A 304 -6.40 16.62 18.85
N TRP A 305 -6.26 15.59 18.01
CA TRP A 305 -5.09 14.73 17.97
C TRP A 305 -4.10 15.15 16.87
N ASN A 306 -2.84 14.72 16.97
CA ASN A 306 -1.77 15.14 16.07
C ASN A 306 -1.74 14.28 14.80
N VAL A 307 -1.45 14.94 13.65
CA VAL A 307 -1.01 14.32 12.40
C VAL A 307 0.37 14.86 12.03
N VAL A 308 1.13 14.04 11.35
CA VAL A 308 2.47 14.39 10.85
C VAL A 308 2.35 14.82 9.41
N GLN A 309 2.70 16.09 9.13
CA GLN A 309 2.81 16.61 7.77
C GLN A 309 4.17 16.25 7.20
N MET A 310 4.22 15.85 5.93
CA MET A 310 5.45 15.51 5.19
C MET A 310 5.34 15.90 3.73
N ASP A 311 6.48 16.07 3.07
CA ASP A 311 6.58 16.36 1.64
C ASP A 311 6.76 15.11 0.77
N ALA A 312 6.99 13.93 1.37
CA ALA A 312 6.98 12.66 0.66
C ALA A 312 5.65 12.47 -0.08
N ALA A 313 5.71 12.13 -1.37
CA ALA A 313 4.51 11.98 -2.20
C ALA A 313 3.62 10.84 -1.73
N ILE A 314 2.32 11.14 -1.55
CA ILE A 314 1.27 10.15 -1.28
C ILE A 314 0.24 10.26 -2.42
N ASN A 315 -0.05 9.12 -3.05
CA ASN A 315 -1.10 8.98 -4.05
C ASN A 315 -2.19 8.02 -3.54
N HIS A 316 -3.33 8.00 -4.20
CA HIS A 316 -4.34 6.96 -3.97
C HIS A 316 -3.68 5.58 -4.05
N GLY A 317 -4.00 4.71 -3.10
CA GLY A 317 -3.39 3.39 -2.95
C GLY A 317 -2.23 3.33 -1.94
N ASN A 318 -1.53 4.44 -1.63
CA ASN A 318 -0.52 4.49 -0.58
C ASN A 318 -1.13 4.53 0.83
N SER A 319 -2.41 4.90 0.95
CA SER A 319 -3.13 4.93 2.22
C SER A 319 -3.03 3.61 2.96
N GLY A 320 -2.70 3.65 4.24
CA GLY A 320 -2.45 2.47 5.08
C GLY A 320 -1.01 1.98 5.07
N GLY A 321 -0.16 2.52 4.17
CA GLY A 321 1.25 2.15 4.07
C GLY A 321 2.10 2.69 5.21
N PRO A 322 3.21 2.01 5.55
CA PRO A 322 4.09 2.44 6.61
C PRO A 322 4.92 3.67 6.18
N VAL A 323 5.03 4.63 7.10
CA VAL A 323 5.98 5.73 7.05
C VAL A 323 7.12 5.39 8.00
N CYS A 324 8.33 5.19 7.46
CA CYS A 324 9.50 4.75 8.22
C CYS A 324 10.50 5.90 8.41
N ASN A 325 11.24 5.85 9.51
CA ASN A 325 12.40 6.71 9.75
C ASN A 325 13.70 6.13 9.13
N GLU A 326 14.82 6.82 9.29
CA GLU A 326 16.15 6.42 8.81
C GLU A 326 16.68 5.11 9.44
N ASN A 327 16.08 4.62 10.51
CA ASN A 327 16.38 3.30 11.07
C ASN A 327 15.52 2.18 10.47
N GLY A 328 14.64 2.49 9.51
CA GLY A 328 13.68 1.57 8.92
C GLY A 328 12.53 1.21 9.85
N HIS A 329 12.29 1.96 10.94
CA HIS A 329 11.20 1.73 11.86
C HIS A 329 10.00 2.58 11.50
N VAL A 330 8.79 2.01 11.58
CA VAL A 330 7.53 2.69 11.27
C VAL A 330 7.23 3.75 12.33
N ILE A 331 7.15 5.01 11.91
CA ILE A 331 6.81 6.17 12.73
C ILE A 331 5.38 6.67 12.51
N GLY A 332 4.71 6.14 11.48
CA GLY A 332 3.33 6.51 11.16
C GLY A 332 2.73 5.70 10.04
N ILE A 333 1.47 5.99 9.71
CA ILE A 333 0.70 5.41 8.61
C ILE A 333 0.36 6.52 7.61
N ALA A 334 0.70 6.35 6.35
CA ALA A 334 0.28 7.23 5.26
C ALA A 334 -1.25 7.25 5.16
N THR A 335 -1.88 8.43 5.10
CA THR A 335 -3.33 8.51 5.18
C THR A 335 -3.95 9.38 4.10
N PHE A 336 -3.61 10.67 4.02
CA PHE A 336 -4.24 11.60 3.08
C PHE A 336 -3.29 12.70 2.62
N GLY A 337 -3.60 13.31 1.47
CA GLY A 337 -3.01 14.55 1.00
C GLY A 337 -4.02 15.69 1.08
N SER A 338 -3.54 16.92 1.15
CA SER A 338 -4.38 18.09 0.99
C SER A 338 -4.78 18.25 -0.47
N LEU A 339 -5.97 18.81 -0.70
CA LEU A 339 -6.42 19.18 -2.03
C LEU A 339 -6.17 20.68 -2.27
N GLU A 340 -5.78 21.03 -3.47
CA GLU A 340 -5.70 22.42 -3.90
C GLU A 340 -7.11 23.03 -3.98
N TYR A 341 -7.24 24.26 -3.49
CA TYR A 341 -8.50 24.99 -3.54
C TYR A 341 -8.93 25.21 -4.99
N GLY A 342 -10.14 24.79 -5.33
CA GLY A 342 -10.77 24.99 -6.63
C GLY A 342 -10.41 23.96 -7.72
N SER A 343 -9.26 23.29 -7.68
CA SER A 343 -8.88 22.27 -8.68
C SER A 343 -9.25 20.84 -8.28
N GLY A 344 -9.37 20.58 -6.97
CA GLY A 344 -9.56 19.23 -6.44
C GLY A 344 -8.34 18.30 -6.61
N ARG A 345 -7.20 18.81 -7.09
CA ARG A 345 -5.95 18.07 -7.23
C ARG A 345 -5.23 17.98 -5.88
N LEU A 346 -4.41 16.95 -5.73
CA LEU A 346 -3.54 16.84 -4.56
C LEU A 346 -2.51 17.96 -4.56
N ALA A 347 -2.42 18.71 -3.46
CA ALA A 347 -1.43 19.75 -3.26
C ALA A 347 -0.04 19.11 -3.06
N ALA A 348 0.92 19.47 -3.89
CA ALA A 348 2.27 18.94 -3.81
C ALA A 348 2.92 19.26 -2.45
N GLY A 349 3.58 18.25 -1.85
CA GLY A 349 4.30 18.42 -0.58
C GLY A 349 3.42 18.63 0.66
N MET A 350 2.11 18.43 0.56
CA MET A 350 1.17 18.56 1.69
C MET A 350 0.47 17.24 1.99
N ASN A 351 1.26 16.25 2.38
CA ASN A 351 0.79 14.92 2.71
C ASN A 351 0.85 14.67 4.21
N PHE A 352 0.01 13.76 4.69
CA PHE A 352 -0.15 13.52 6.12
C PHE A 352 -0.08 12.03 6.45
N SER A 353 0.48 11.75 7.63
CA SER A 353 0.43 10.43 8.24
C SER A 353 -0.11 10.50 9.67
N LEU A 354 -0.74 9.41 10.11
CA LEU A 354 -1.06 9.20 11.51
C LEU A 354 0.21 8.78 12.26
N PRO A 355 0.49 9.34 13.45
CA PRO A 355 1.60 8.90 14.28
C PRO A 355 1.47 7.43 14.70
N VAL A 356 2.60 6.73 14.82
CA VAL A 356 2.65 5.33 15.28
C VAL A 356 2.08 5.14 16.69
N SER A 357 2.07 6.16 17.53
CA SER A 357 1.44 6.12 18.85
C SER A 357 -0.04 5.77 18.79
N ILE A 358 -0.77 6.26 17.77
CA ILE A 358 -2.18 5.91 17.57
C ILE A 358 -2.31 4.41 17.25
N VAL A 359 -1.40 3.84 16.45
CA VAL A 359 -1.37 2.40 16.18
C VAL A 359 -1.15 1.62 17.47
N LYS A 360 -0.18 2.05 18.29
CA LYS A 360 0.12 1.42 19.58
C LYS A 360 -1.11 1.43 20.51
N ASP A 361 -1.83 2.57 20.62
CA ASP A 361 -3.08 2.66 21.39
C ASP A 361 -4.11 1.60 20.95
N PHE A 362 -4.23 1.36 19.64
CA PHE A 362 -5.13 0.34 19.09
C PHE A 362 -4.68 -1.07 19.50
N LEU A 363 -3.39 -1.36 19.35
CA LEU A 363 -2.81 -2.67 19.67
C LEU A 363 -2.90 -2.96 21.19
N ASP A 364 -2.60 -1.98 22.03
CA ASP A 364 -2.68 -2.10 23.50
C ASP A 364 -4.11 -2.42 23.95
N SER A 365 -5.11 -1.75 23.34
CA SER A 365 -6.52 -2.02 23.64
C SER A 365 -6.97 -3.44 23.25
N LEU A 366 -6.24 -4.09 22.34
CA LEU A 366 -6.47 -5.47 21.88
C LEU A 366 -5.54 -6.47 22.58
N LYS A 367 -4.61 -5.99 23.41
CA LYS A 367 -3.53 -6.78 24.02
C LYS A 367 -2.67 -7.49 22.98
N ILE A 368 -2.45 -6.85 21.83
CA ILE A 368 -1.59 -7.34 20.77
C ILE A 368 -0.22 -6.73 20.92
N THR A 369 0.80 -7.56 21.11
CA THR A 369 2.19 -7.12 21.13
C THR A 369 2.80 -7.32 19.74
N PRO A 370 3.30 -6.24 19.07
CA PRO A 370 4.05 -6.39 17.82
C PRO A 370 5.31 -7.23 18.06
N VAL A 371 5.47 -8.28 17.30
CA VAL A 371 6.63 -9.17 17.42
C VAL A 371 7.35 -9.25 16.09
N ARG A 372 8.62 -8.87 16.08
CA ARG A 372 9.48 -9.10 14.92
C ARG A 372 9.75 -10.59 14.81
N GLY A 373 9.18 -11.21 13.80
CA GLY A 373 9.29 -12.65 13.57
C GLY A 373 10.72 -13.09 13.27
N LYS A 374 11.06 -14.33 13.63
CA LYS A 374 12.39 -14.93 13.40
C LYS A 374 12.80 -14.87 11.92
N ALA A 375 11.86 -14.98 11.00
CA ALA A 375 12.11 -14.86 9.57
C ALA A 375 12.64 -13.46 9.19
N SER A 376 12.01 -12.40 9.70
CA SER A 376 12.44 -11.01 9.46
C SER A 376 13.77 -10.69 10.13
N LEU A 377 14.05 -11.27 11.31
CA LEU A 377 15.35 -11.13 11.98
C LEU A 377 16.48 -11.74 11.14
N LEU A 378 16.28 -12.97 10.63
CA LEU A 378 17.24 -13.63 9.75
C LEU A 378 17.42 -12.88 8.43
N PHE A 379 16.34 -12.36 7.86
CA PHE A 379 16.43 -11.58 6.64
C PHE A 379 17.26 -10.30 6.84
N ASN A 380 17.02 -9.58 7.94
CA ASN A 380 17.78 -8.35 8.23
C ASN A 380 19.25 -8.64 8.57
N GLU A 381 19.54 -9.75 9.28
CA GLU A 381 20.91 -10.23 9.48
C GLU A 381 21.61 -10.48 8.15
N ALA A 382 20.94 -11.15 7.22
CA ALA A 382 21.47 -11.39 5.87
C ALA A 382 21.68 -10.08 5.09
N MET A 383 20.78 -9.10 5.23
CA MET A 383 20.95 -7.77 4.60
C MET A 383 22.09 -6.99 5.25
N ASP A 384 22.32 -7.13 6.54
CA ASP A 384 23.49 -6.53 7.21
C ASP A 384 24.81 -7.12 6.67
N ASP A 385 24.85 -8.43 6.44
CA ASP A 385 26.01 -9.09 5.83
C ASP A 385 26.17 -8.66 4.36
N TYR A 386 25.08 -8.57 3.60
CA TYR A 386 25.05 -8.14 2.22
C TYR A 386 25.57 -6.69 2.07
N ASP A 387 25.13 -5.77 2.91
CA ASP A 387 25.55 -4.36 2.91
C ASP A 387 27.04 -4.20 3.27
N ARG A 388 27.60 -5.13 4.05
CA ARG A 388 29.04 -5.19 4.34
C ARG A 388 29.85 -5.87 3.25
N GLU A 389 29.22 -6.31 2.16
CA GLU A 389 29.83 -7.09 1.08
C GLU A 389 30.38 -8.45 1.57
N GLU A 390 29.79 -9.01 2.64
CA GLU A 390 30.11 -10.31 3.22
C GLU A 390 29.14 -11.37 2.61
N TYR A 391 29.18 -11.52 1.29
CA TYR A 391 28.15 -12.25 0.53
C TYR A 391 28.05 -13.74 0.89
N ARG A 392 29.17 -14.37 1.26
CA ARG A 392 29.15 -15.77 1.72
C ARG A 392 28.43 -15.94 3.05
N GLU A 393 28.55 -14.98 3.97
CA GLU A 393 27.80 -15.00 5.23
C GLU A 393 26.32 -14.70 4.97
N ALA A 394 25.99 -13.72 4.12
CA ALA A 394 24.64 -13.44 3.70
C ALA A 394 23.95 -14.72 3.17
N ILE A 395 24.61 -15.48 2.27
CA ILE A 395 24.09 -16.77 1.76
C ILE A 395 23.81 -17.77 2.88
N LYS A 396 24.71 -17.90 3.86
CA LYS A 396 24.51 -18.82 4.99
C LYS A 396 23.26 -18.46 5.79
N THR A 397 23.06 -17.17 6.03
CA THR A 397 21.89 -16.66 6.77
C THR A 397 20.61 -16.78 5.94
N ILE A 398 20.65 -16.51 4.63
CA ILE A 398 19.52 -16.73 3.71
C ILE A 398 19.14 -18.22 3.68
N LYS A 399 20.09 -19.16 3.66
CA LYS A 399 19.78 -20.59 3.72
C LYS A 399 19.07 -21.02 5.02
N LYS A 400 19.38 -20.37 6.16
CA LYS A 400 18.63 -20.59 7.42
C LYS A 400 17.19 -20.06 7.30
N LEU A 401 17.02 -18.87 6.70
CA LEU A 401 15.71 -18.28 6.43
C LEU A 401 14.90 -19.16 5.47
N GLN A 402 15.50 -19.66 4.40
CA GLN A 402 14.85 -20.52 3.41
C GLN A 402 14.30 -21.83 4.03
N LYS A 403 15.01 -22.39 5.04
CA LYS A 403 14.50 -23.56 5.81
C LYS A 403 13.28 -23.20 6.66
N LEU A 404 13.20 -21.97 7.17
CA LEU A 404 12.09 -21.52 8.02
C LEU A 404 10.88 -21.10 7.17
N ASN A 405 11.12 -20.33 6.11
CA ASN A 405 10.10 -19.90 5.16
C ASN A 405 10.70 -19.85 3.74
N PRO A 406 10.55 -20.94 2.94
CA PRO A 406 11.12 -20.99 1.58
C PRO A 406 10.47 -20.00 0.61
N ALA A 407 9.29 -19.48 0.93
CA ALA A 407 8.56 -18.50 0.12
C ALA A 407 8.71 -17.06 0.63
N PHE A 408 9.71 -16.80 1.50
CA PHE A 408 9.95 -15.45 1.99
C PHE A 408 10.38 -14.53 0.83
N PRO A 409 9.75 -13.34 0.66
CA PRO A 409 9.99 -12.47 -0.50
C PRO A 409 11.45 -11.99 -0.60
N GLY A 410 12.06 -12.13 -1.77
CA GLY A 410 13.40 -11.64 -2.07
C GLY A 410 14.55 -12.62 -1.80
N ILE A 411 14.28 -13.78 -1.22
CA ILE A 411 15.34 -14.79 -0.96
C ILE A 411 16.08 -15.16 -2.24
N SER A 412 15.35 -15.49 -3.31
CA SER A 412 15.93 -15.94 -4.57
C SER A 412 16.78 -14.85 -5.21
N TYR A 413 16.27 -13.62 -5.24
CA TYR A 413 16.99 -12.47 -5.78
C TYR A 413 18.33 -12.25 -5.07
N TYR A 414 18.32 -12.15 -3.74
CA TYR A 414 19.55 -11.90 -2.99
C TYR A 414 20.52 -13.09 -3.02
N MET A 415 20.01 -14.32 -3.11
CA MET A 415 20.86 -15.50 -3.28
C MET A 415 21.63 -15.44 -4.59
N ASP A 416 20.97 -15.10 -5.69
CA ASP A 416 21.56 -15.04 -7.03
C ASP A 416 22.52 -13.86 -7.16
N ASP A 417 22.15 -12.70 -6.61
CA ASP A 417 23.02 -11.52 -6.62
C ASP A 417 24.29 -11.76 -5.79
N CYS A 418 24.18 -12.33 -4.59
CA CYS A 418 25.35 -12.72 -3.80
C CYS A 418 26.26 -13.68 -4.56
N ASN A 419 25.72 -14.72 -5.22
CA ASN A 419 26.52 -15.66 -6.03
C ASN A 419 27.24 -14.95 -7.17
N THR A 420 26.56 -14.02 -7.85
CA THR A 420 27.15 -13.21 -8.94
C THR A 420 28.30 -12.33 -8.42
N ARG A 421 28.10 -11.66 -7.29
CA ARG A 421 29.12 -10.79 -6.66
C ARG A 421 30.32 -11.59 -6.17
N ILE A 422 30.11 -12.80 -5.62
CA ILE A 422 31.21 -13.70 -5.26
C ILE A 422 32.03 -14.10 -6.49
N LYS A 423 31.38 -14.48 -7.60
CA LYS A 423 32.06 -14.82 -8.87
C LYS A 423 32.89 -13.64 -9.40
N ASN A 424 32.40 -12.41 -9.22
CA ASN A 424 33.09 -11.18 -9.60
C ASN A 424 34.19 -10.75 -8.63
N GLY A 425 34.50 -11.54 -7.57
CA GLY A 425 35.55 -11.24 -6.60
C GLY A 425 35.24 -10.09 -5.64
N GLN A 426 33.96 -9.72 -5.47
CA GLN A 426 33.52 -8.61 -4.64
C GLN A 426 33.33 -9.01 -3.16
N ASP A 427 33.43 -10.30 -2.82
CA ASP A 427 33.21 -10.80 -1.45
C ASP A 427 34.37 -10.40 -0.50
N LYS A 428 34.02 -9.78 0.63
CA LYS A 428 34.96 -9.35 1.66
C LYS A 428 35.10 -10.32 2.85
N THR A 429 34.35 -11.42 2.86
CA THR A 429 34.30 -12.38 3.97
C THR A 429 35.70 -12.90 4.31
N GLU A 430 36.49 -13.33 3.30
CA GLU A 430 37.84 -13.86 3.54
C GLU A 430 38.84 -12.81 4.04
N LYS A 431 38.75 -11.57 3.55
CA LYS A 431 39.61 -10.47 4.00
C LYS A 431 39.41 -10.19 5.49
N LYS A 432 38.16 -10.22 5.95
CA LYS A 432 37.81 -10.01 7.37
C LYS A 432 38.36 -11.15 8.26
N ILE A 433 38.20 -12.39 7.81
CA ILE A 433 38.75 -13.56 8.55
C ILE A 433 40.26 -13.46 8.67
N ARG A 434 40.96 -13.15 7.57
CA ARG A 434 42.43 -12.98 7.59
C ARG A 434 42.87 -11.85 8.55
N LEU A 435 42.17 -10.71 8.50
CA LEU A 435 42.42 -9.59 9.40
C LEU A 435 42.21 -9.98 10.86
N GLY A 436 41.13 -10.69 11.17
CA GLY A 436 40.82 -11.21 12.51
C GLY A 436 41.90 -12.16 13.03
N LEU A 437 42.42 -13.06 12.16
CA LEU A 437 43.54 -13.97 12.51
C LEU A 437 44.84 -13.23 12.78
N VAL A 438 45.17 -12.21 11.99
CA VAL A 438 46.36 -11.37 12.18
C VAL A 438 46.27 -10.60 13.50
N VAL A 439 45.15 -9.93 13.76
CA VAL A 439 44.92 -9.19 15.00
C VAL A 439 44.92 -10.11 16.22
N GLY A 440 44.28 -11.27 16.13
CA GLY A 440 44.29 -12.30 17.17
C GLY A 440 45.69 -12.86 17.43
N GLY A 441 46.47 -13.13 16.38
CA GLY A 441 47.85 -13.56 16.46
C GLY A 441 48.75 -12.51 17.13
N LEU A 442 48.64 -11.25 16.76
CA LEU A 442 49.35 -10.13 17.39
C LEU A 442 48.96 -9.98 18.86
N PHE A 443 47.72 -10.18 19.22
CA PHE A 443 47.27 -10.14 20.61
C PHE A 443 47.87 -11.28 21.44
N ILE A 444 47.89 -12.50 20.92
CA ILE A 444 48.50 -13.66 21.55
C ILE A 444 50.00 -13.41 21.73
N LEU A 445 50.69 -12.91 20.71
CA LEU A 445 52.12 -12.57 20.78
C LEU A 445 52.40 -11.52 21.87
N LEU A 446 51.58 -10.49 21.97
CA LEU A 446 51.67 -9.46 23.01
C LEU A 446 51.53 -10.05 24.42
N VAL A 447 50.55 -10.95 24.60
CA VAL A 447 50.35 -11.64 25.88
C VAL A 447 51.56 -12.50 26.26
N ILE A 448 52.12 -13.22 25.29
CA ILE A 448 53.34 -14.03 25.49
C ILE A 448 54.56 -13.14 25.87
N LEU A 449 54.76 -12.03 25.15
CA LEU A 449 55.85 -11.08 25.46
C LEU A 449 55.71 -10.46 26.85
N LEU A 450 54.50 -10.10 27.26
CA LEU A 450 54.22 -9.58 28.59
C LEU A 450 54.47 -10.62 29.68
N TRP A 451 54.09 -11.87 29.41
CA TRP A 451 54.35 -12.99 30.32
C TRP A 451 55.85 -13.29 30.43
N PHE A 452 56.60 -13.32 29.31
CA PHE A 452 58.01 -13.54 29.25
C PHE A 452 58.82 -12.40 29.97
N ARG A 453 58.41 -11.15 29.75
CA ARG A 453 58.95 -9.98 30.46
C ARG A 453 58.77 -10.10 32.00
N ARG A 454 57.56 -10.54 32.42
CA ARG A 454 57.29 -10.82 33.84
C ARG A 454 58.18 -11.95 34.42
N PHE A 455 58.34 -13.00 33.63
CA PHE A 455 59.18 -14.12 33.98
C PHE A 455 60.65 -13.68 34.20
N LEU A 456 61.20 -12.88 33.30
CA LEU A 456 62.54 -12.33 33.39
C LEU A 456 62.72 -11.38 34.60
N ILE A 457 61.75 -10.55 34.88
CA ILE A 457 61.75 -9.65 36.05
C ILE A 457 61.78 -10.45 37.37
N ARG A 458 60.96 -11.50 37.47
CA ARG A 458 60.92 -12.38 38.63
C ARG A 458 62.25 -13.12 38.83
N ARG A 459 62.89 -13.53 37.74
CA ARG A 459 64.21 -14.23 37.80
C ARG A 459 65.36 -13.29 38.19
N LYS A 460 65.24 -11.97 37.92
CA LYS A 460 66.21 -10.96 38.41
C LYS A 460 66.02 -10.55 39.87
N ALA A 461 64.82 -10.72 40.42
CA ALA A 461 64.51 -10.40 41.82
C ALA A 461 64.81 -11.56 42.81
N SER A 462 65.14 -12.74 42.28
CA SER A 462 65.52 -13.94 43.05
C SER A 462 67.04 -14.24 42.99
N ARG A 463 67.80 -13.34 42.39
CA ARG A 463 69.24 -13.26 42.51
C ARG A 463 69.62 -12.00 43.29
#